data_a2f427a1fc2e347e1a60af0efc2bcca8
#
_entry.id   a2f427a1fc2e347e1a60af0efc2bcca8
#
_cell.length_a   1.000
_cell.length_b   1.000
_cell.length_c   1.000
_cell.angle_alpha   90.00
_cell.angle_beta   90.00
_cell.angle_gamma   90.00
#
_symmetry.space_group_name_H-M   'P 1'
#
loop_
_entity.id
_entity.type
_entity.pdbx_description
1 polymer ?
#
loop_
_entity_poly.entity_id
_entity_poly.type
_entity_poly.pdbx_seq_one_letter_code
_entity_poly.pdbx_strand_id
1 'polypeptide(L)'
;HITSQIRRLGASCDWSRERFTMDEGLSKAVIKIFVDLHDRGLIYKDKRLVNWDPAFRSAVSDLEVESREHTGAFKWARGQVDKEGAAVAFDPLALNKVLDKDSSGHMYTIRYPLAGVVYDEADASTYLMVGTTRPETMLGDTGVAIHPENERLKHLIGRKVALPLTGREIPVVGDDYADPEKGTGAVKITPAHDFNDWEVGKRAKLAVINILTPDGRILVDAEEADAAGVPQAYRGMDRFEARKRIVADLAAQGLLEKIEPNTHAVPHAQRGDAVVEPFLTDQWYVDAATLAKPALEAVRAGKTRFVPEKYAADYFRWLENIQPWCISRQLW
;
A
#
# COMPACT_ATOMS: atom_id res chain seq x y z
N HIS A 1 -33.22 -18.39 -3.14
CA HIS A 1 -32.54 -18.90 -4.36
C HIS A 1 -31.37 -19.83 -3.99
N ILE A 2 -30.45 -19.41 -3.12
CA ILE A 2 -29.32 -20.22 -2.65
C ILE A 2 -29.75 -21.50 -1.95
N THR A 3 -30.71 -21.43 -1.03
CA THR A 3 -31.24 -22.60 -0.30
C THR A 3 -31.89 -23.64 -1.21
N SER A 4 -32.58 -23.20 -2.26
CA SER A 4 -33.09 -24.08 -3.27
C SER A 4 -32.02 -24.82 -4.06
N GLN A 5 -30.91 -24.15 -4.36
CA GLN A 5 -29.74 -24.73 -5.01
C GLN A 5 -29.05 -25.76 -4.11
N ILE A 6 -28.82 -25.40 -2.81
CA ILE A 6 -28.21 -26.29 -1.82
C ILE A 6 -29.08 -27.56 -1.62
N ARG A 7 -30.42 -27.41 -1.53
CA ARG A 7 -31.34 -28.55 -1.48
C ARG A 7 -31.21 -29.47 -2.70
N ARG A 8 -31.05 -28.86 -3.89
CA ARG A 8 -30.92 -29.62 -5.15
C ARG A 8 -29.58 -30.38 -5.23
N LEU A 9 -28.53 -29.88 -4.56
CA LEU A 9 -27.23 -30.57 -4.40
C LEU A 9 -27.31 -31.71 -3.37
N GLY A 10 -28.42 -31.89 -2.68
CA GLY A 10 -28.61 -32.96 -1.69
C GLY A 10 -27.94 -32.67 -0.33
N ALA A 11 -27.63 -31.44 -0.01
CA ALA A 11 -27.02 -31.08 1.28
C ALA A 11 -28.01 -31.31 2.44
N SER A 12 -27.55 -31.88 3.54
CA SER A 12 -28.31 -32.10 4.77
C SER A 12 -28.20 -30.88 5.67
N CYS A 13 -29.28 -30.12 5.77
CA CYS A 13 -29.42 -28.99 6.66
C CYS A 13 -30.75 -29.01 7.37
N ASP A 14 -30.84 -28.38 8.53
CA ASP A 14 -32.12 -28.10 9.17
C ASP A 14 -32.80 -26.90 8.50
N TRP A 15 -33.55 -27.15 7.45
CA TRP A 15 -34.21 -26.14 6.63
C TRP A 15 -35.30 -25.37 7.40
N SER A 16 -35.75 -25.85 8.55
CA SER A 16 -36.74 -25.16 9.39
C SER A 16 -36.13 -24.00 10.14
N ARG A 17 -34.78 -23.98 10.30
CA ARG A 17 -34.03 -22.93 10.96
C ARG A 17 -33.25 -22.04 9.98
N GLU A 18 -33.74 -21.95 8.74
CA GLU A 18 -33.18 -21.04 7.76
C GLU A 18 -33.22 -19.59 8.27
N ARG A 19 -32.07 -18.92 8.23
CA ARG A 19 -31.93 -17.51 8.63
C ARG A 19 -31.19 -16.73 7.55
N PHE A 20 -31.56 -15.48 7.41
CA PHE A 20 -30.84 -14.52 6.57
C PHE A 20 -30.05 -13.59 7.45
N THR A 21 -28.78 -13.35 7.11
CA THR A 21 -27.85 -12.57 7.97
C THR A 21 -28.32 -11.15 8.26
N MET A 22 -29.20 -10.58 7.45
CA MET A 22 -29.80 -9.25 7.63
C MET A 22 -31.27 -9.30 8.04
N ASP A 23 -31.78 -10.45 8.51
CA ASP A 23 -33.14 -10.51 9.07
C ASP A 23 -33.25 -9.70 10.36
N GLU A 24 -34.49 -9.37 10.75
CA GLU A 24 -34.76 -8.52 11.91
C GLU A 24 -34.11 -9.04 13.22
N GLY A 25 -34.14 -10.36 13.43
CA GLY A 25 -33.58 -10.96 14.66
C GLY A 25 -32.06 -10.87 14.70
N LEU A 26 -31.39 -11.20 13.59
CA LEU A 26 -29.93 -11.07 13.51
C LEU A 26 -29.46 -9.61 13.49
N SER A 27 -30.20 -8.71 12.83
CA SER A 27 -29.91 -7.28 12.88
C SER A 27 -29.97 -6.72 14.31
N LYS A 28 -30.98 -7.10 15.10
CA LYS A 28 -31.07 -6.75 16.54
C LYS A 28 -29.88 -7.30 17.34
N ALA A 29 -29.46 -8.54 17.07
CA ALA A 29 -28.33 -9.16 17.74
C ALA A 29 -27.01 -8.43 17.43
N VAL A 30 -26.78 -8.07 16.16
CA VAL A 30 -25.61 -7.31 15.74
C VAL A 30 -25.55 -5.95 16.41
N ILE A 31 -26.67 -5.19 16.39
CA ILE A 31 -26.74 -3.89 17.07
C ILE A 31 -26.45 -4.02 18.58
N LYS A 32 -27.06 -5.03 19.23
CA LYS A 32 -26.83 -5.27 20.67
C LYS A 32 -25.34 -5.52 20.96
N ILE A 33 -24.69 -6.42 20.21
CA ILE A 33 -23.28 -6.74 20.41
C ILE A 33 -22.40 -5.55 20.11
N PHE A 34 -22.70 -4.77 19.06
CA PHE A 34 -21.96 -3.55 18.75
C PHE A 34 -21.99 -2.57 19.93
N VAL A 35 -23.19 -2.29 20.48
CA VAL A 35 -23.36 -1.38 21.62
C VAL A 35 -22.66 -1.94 22.87
N ASP A 36 -22.86 -3.21 23.20
CA ASP A 36 -22.23 -3.85 24.36
C ASP A 36 -20.69 -3.78 24.32
N LEU A 37 -20.10 -3.97 23.15
CA LEU A 37 -18.65 -3.87 22.95
C LEU A 37 -18.16 -2.42 22.95
N HIS A 38 -18.93 -1.51 22.36
CA HIS A 38 -18.61 -0.08 22.37
C HIS A 38 -18.62 0.48 23.81
N ASP A 39 -19.64 0.16 24.60
CA ASP A 39 -19.74 0.59 26.01
C ASP A 39 -18.60 0.05 26.89
N ARG A 40 -18.02 -1.08 26.48
CA ARG A 40 -16.82 -1.66 27.10
C ARG A 40 -15.50 -1.10 26.56
N GLY A 41 -15.54 -0.17 25.60
CA GLY A 41 -14.36 0.41 24.96
C GLY A 41 -13.62 -0.56 24.04
N LEU A 42 -14.24 -1.67 23.63
CA LEU A 42 -13.66 -2.68 22.75
C LEU A 42 -13.97 -2.45 21.27
N ILE A 43 -14.92 -1.56 20.98
CA ILE A 43 -15.15 -1.00 19.65
C ILE A 43 -14.82 0.50 19.73
N TYR A 44 -14.03 0.96 18.78
CA TYR A 44 -13.58 2.35 18.73
C TYR A 44 -13.38 2.81 17.28
N LYS A 45 -13.42 4.14 17.08
CA LYS A 45 -13.13 4.78 15.80
C LYS A 45 -11.69 5.28 15.79
N ASP A 46 -10.99 5.00 14.72
CA ASP A 46 -9.61 5.46 14.56
C ASP A 46 -9.28 5.71 13.08
N LYS A 47 -8.34 6.62 12.84
CA LYS A 47 -7.84 6.93 11.51
C LYS A 47 -6.55 6.15 11.25
N ARG A 48 -6.64 5.14 10.39
CA ARG A 48 -5.51 4.27 10.04
C ARG A 48 -5.47 3.99 8.55
N LEU A 49 -4.33 3.51 8.07
CA LEU A 49 -4.27 2.85 6.78
C LEU A 49 -5.10 1.57 6.81
N VAL A 50 -5.92 1.40 5.79
CA VAL A 50 -6.67 0.18 5.53
C VAL A 50 -6.42 -0.29 4.10
N ASN A 51 -6.64 -1.57 3.84
CA ASN A 51 -6.80 -2.05 2.47
C ASN A 51 -8.08 -1.43 1.91
N TRP A 52 -7.97 -0.71 0.81
CA TRP A 52 -9.08 0.02 0.21
C TRP A 52 -9.31 -0.42 -1.22
N ASP A 53 -10.55 -0.77 -1.54
CA ASP A 53 -10.98 -1.03 -2.90
C ASP A 53 -11.47 0.29 -3.53
N PRO A 54 -10.74 0.88 -4.48
CA PRO A 54 -11.11 2.15 -5.09
C PRO A 54 -12.31 2.02 -6.05
N ALA A 55 -12.61 0.82 -6.56
CA ALA A 55 -13.76 0.59 -7.43
C ALA A 55 -15.07 0.60 -6.62
N PHE A 56 -15.08 -0.05 -5.46
CA PHE A 56 -16.23 -0.04 -4.54
C PHE A 56 -16.18 1.09 -3.51
N ARG A 57 -15.07 1.81 -3.41
CA ARG A 57 -14.84 2.87 -2.41
C ARG A 57 -15.12 2.38 -0.99
N SER A 58 -14.56 1.24 -0.66
CA SER A 58 -14.79 0.58 0.62
C SER A 58 -13.54 -0.07 1.16
N ALA A 59 -13.44 -0.11 2.50
CA ALA A 59 -12.43 -0.91 3.17
C ALA A 59 -12.63 -2.40 2.88
N VAL A 60 -11.52 -3.13 2.78
CA VAL A 60 -11.44 -4.58 2.53
C VAL A 60 -10.63 -5.20 3.66
N SER A 61 -11.07 -6.35 4.19
CA SER A 61 -10.27 -7.06 5.19
C SER A 61 -9.08 -7.77 4.55
N ASP A 62 -8.06 -8.07 5.34
CA ASP A 62 -6.87 -8.78 4.86
C ASP A 62 -7.22 -10.15 4.25
N LEU A 63 -8.27 -10.80 4.75
CA LEU A 63 -8.75 -12.09 4.23
C LEU A 63 -9.47 -11.98 2.86
N GLU A 64 -9.86 -10.77 2.48
CA GLU A 64 -10.51 -10.47 1.19
C GLU A 64 -9.52 -9.87 0.17
N VAL A 65 -8.22 -9.86 0.50
CA VAL A 65 -7.14 -9.42 -0.39
C VAL A 65 -6.44 -10.64 -0.99
N GLU A 66 -6.42 -10.71 -2.31
CA GLU A 66 -5.71 -11.72 -3.08
C GLU A 66 -4.39 -11.16 -3.60
N SER A 67 -3.28 -11.79 -3.26
CA SER A 67 -1.98 -11.44 -3.84
C SER A 67 -1.81 -12.12 -5.19
N ARG A 68 -1.60 -11.32 -6.24
CA ARG A 68 -1.33 -11.81 -7.59
C ARG A 68 0.07 -11.40 -8.02
N GLU A 69 0.80 -12.34 -8.60
CA GLU A 69 2.15 -12.09 -9.08
C GLU A 69 2.11 -11.39 -10.44
N HIS A 70 2.83 -10.28 -10.54
CA HIS A 70 2.98 -9.51 -11.77
C HIS A 70 4.45 -9.41 -12.14
N THR A 71 4.74 -9.55 -13.44
CA THR A 71 6.09 -9.40 -14.00
C THR A 71 6.02 -8.51 -15.22
N GLY A 72 6.73 -7.38 -15.20
CA GLY A 72 6.76 -6.43 -16.30
C GLY A 72 7.61 -6.89 -17.48
N ALA A 73 7.37 -6.32 -18.64
CA ALA A 73 8.07 -6.65 -19.87
C ALA A 73 8.91 -5.49 -20.44
N PHE A 74 8.84 -4.31 -19.84
CA PHE A 74 9.60 -3.14 -20.34
C PHE A 74 10.94 -3.00 -19.62
N LYS A 75 11.97 -2.69 -20.40
CA LYS A 75 13.31 -2.42 -19.87
C LYS A 75 13.92 -1.22 -20.61
N TRP A 76 14.45 -0.29 -19.85
CA TRP A 76 15.23 0.83 -20.34
C TRP A 76 16.20 1.31 -19.28
N ALA A 77 17.36 1.79 -19.67
CA ALA A 77 18.32 2.44 -18.78
C ALA A 77 18.96 3.65 -19.47
N ARG A 78 19.23 4.67 -18.68
CA ARG A 78 19.96 5.85 -19.14
C ARG A 78 21.34 5.45 -19.67
N GLY A 79 21.75 6.05 -20.77
CA GLY A 79 23.06 5.79 -21.37
C GLY A 79 23.20 4.42 -22.04
N GLN A 80 22.11 3.62 -22.14
CA GLN A 80 22.17 2.38 -22.92
C GLN A 80 22.34 2.68 -24.41
N VAL A 81 23.07 1.79 -25.06
CA VAL A 81 23.28 1.85 -26.51
C VAL A 81 22.69 0.60 -27.17
N ASP A 82 22.27 0.70 -28.40
CA ASP A 82 21.85 -0.43 -29.22
C ASP A 82 23.06 -1.26 -29.73
N LYS A 83 22.80 -2.24 -30.60
CA LYS A 83 23.83 -3.13 -31.17
C LYS A 83 24.79 -2.40 -32.10
N GLU A 84 24.36 -1.30 -32.63
CA GLU A 84 25.12 -0.41 -33.55
C GLU A 84 25.89 0.67 -32.77
N GLY A 85 25.73 0.74 -31.43
CA GLY A 85 26.38 1.71 -30.55
C GLY A 85 25.68 3.07 -30.48
N ALA A 86 24.46 3.20 -31.05
CA ALA A 86 23.67 4.42 -30.95
C ALA A 86 22.92 4.50 -29.59
N ALA A 87 22.82 5.71 -29.03
CA ALA A 87 22.10 5.93 -27.78
C ALA A 87 20.61 5.60 -27.93
N VAL A 88 20.08 4.78 -27.02
CA VAL A 88 18.66 4.43 -26.98
C VAL A 88 17.92 5.44 -26.12
N ALA A 89 17.16 6.33 -26.76
CA ALA A 89 16.30 7.28 -26.06
C ALA A 89 15.16 6.56 -25.33
N PHE A 90 14.70 7.18 -24.23
CA PHE A 90 13.48 6.72 -23.57
C PHE A 90 12.26 6.94 -24.47
N ASP A 91 11.48 5.87 -24.68
CA ASP A 91 10.23 5.93 -25.46
C ASP A 91 9.02 5.74 -24.52
N PRO A 92 8.34 6.84 -24.16
CA PRO A 92 7.16 6.76 -23.29
C PRO A 92 5.99 6.03 -23.96
N LEU A 93 5.88 6.05 -25.28
CA LEU A 93 4.81 5.33 -25.99
C LEU A 93 5.01 3.82 -25.94
N ALA A 94 6.26 3.36 -26.03
CA ALA A 94 6.57 1.94 -25.88
C ALA A 94 6.29 1.45 -24.46
N LEU A 95 6.64 2.25 -23.43
CA LEU A 95 6.29 1.96 -22.04
C LEU A 95 4.77 1.91 -21.86
N ASN A 96 4.03 2.91 -22.34
CA ASN A 96 2.58 2.99 -22.17
C ASN A 96 1.87 1.77 -22.74
N LYS A 97 2.28 1.27 -23.92
CA LYS A 97 1.72 0.03 -24.51
C LYS A 97 1.87 -1.20 -23.63
N VAL A 98 2.91 -1.24 -22.78
CA VAL A 98 3.10 -2.32 -21.79
C VAL A 98 2.23 -2.07 -20.59
N LEU A 99 2.22 -0.85 -20.04
CA LEU A 99 1.44 -0.48 -18.87
C LEU A 99 -0.09 -0.51 -19.12
N ASP A 100 -0.54 -0.34 -20.37
CA ASP A 100 -1.95 -0.50 -20.74
C ASP A 100 -2.43 -1.95 -20.61
N LYS A 101 -1.52 -2.92 -20.69
CA LYS A 101 -1.83 -4.34 -20.53
C LYS A 101 -1.71 -4.77 -19.07
N ASP A 102 -0.65 -4.33 -18.42
CA ASP A 102 -0.37 -4.57 -17.00
C ASP A 102 0.41 -3.38 -16.45
N SER A 103 -0.25 -2.61 -15.59
CA SER A 103 0.32 -1.41 -14.97
C SER A 103 1.41 -1.74 -13.93
N SER A 104 1.54 -2.99 -13.53
CA SER A 104 2.43 -3.47 -12.46
C SER A 104 3.67 -4.19 -13.03
N GLY A 105 4.50 -4.73 -12.15
CA GLY A 105 5.60 -5.61 -12.55
C GLY A 105 6.89 -4.89 -12.96
N HIS A 106 7.05 -3.60 -12.68
CA HIS A 106 8.28 -2.87 -12.99
C HIS A 106 8.89 -2.21 -11.76
N MET A 107 10.21 -2.12 -11.72
CA MET A 107 10.98 -1.30 -10.80
C MET A 107 11.48 -0.07 -11.53
N TYR A 108 11.19 1.10 -10.98
CA TYR A 108 11.63 2.41 -11.48
C TYR A 108 12.72 2.93 -10.57
N THR A 109 13.89 3.25 -11.11
CA THR A 109 14.97 3.93 -10.37
C THR A 109 14.97 5.40 -10.75
N ILE A 110 14.84 6.25 -9.74
CA ILE A 110 14.65 7.69 -9.88
C ILE A 110 15.75 8.41 -9.11
N ARG A 111 16.26 9.51 -9.66
CA ARG A 111 17.23 10.37 -9.03
C ARG A 111 16.51 11.46 -8.24
N TYR A 112 16.76 11.54 -6.95
CA TYR A 112 16.29 12.61 -6.06
C TYR A 112 17.45 13.58 -5.82
N PRO A 113 17.43 14.79 -6.42
CA PRO A 113 18.51 15.77 -6.23
C PRO A 113 18.70 16.12 -4.74
N LEU A 114 19.95 16.28 -4.31
CA LEU A 114 20.23 16.73 -2.95
C LEU A 114 19.86 18.21 -2.80
N ALA A 115 19.13 18.54 -1.74
CA ALA A 115 18.74 19.92 -1.47
C ALA A 115 19.98 20.80 -1.20
N GLY A 116 19.96 22.02 -1.76
CA GLY A 116 21.09 22.96 -1.63
C GLY A 116 22.30 22.64 -2.51
N VAL A 117 22.21 21.64 -3.40
CA VAL A 117 23.25 21.28 -4.37
C VAL A 117 22.69 21.45 -5.78
N VAL A 118 23.48 22.00 -6.69
CA VAL A 118 23.09 22.07 -8.11
C VAL A 118 23.11 20.66 -8.67
N TYR A 119 21.97 20.20 -9.20
CA TYR A 119 21.89 18.88 -9.79
C TYR A 119 22.74 18.80 -11.07
N ASP A 120 23.60 17.81 -11.11
CA ASP A 120 24.38 17.45 -12.29
C ASP A 120 24.20 15.94 -12.57
N GLU A 121 23.66 15.61 -13.73
CA GLU A 121 23.42 14.20 -14.10
C GLU A 121 24.70 13.38 -14.24
N ALA A 122 25.85 14.01 -14.46
CA ALA A 122 27.16 13.36 -14.54
C ALA A 122 27.83 13.15 -13.19
N ASP A 123 27.39 13.87 -12.15
CA ASP A 123 27.96 13.80 -10.81
C ASP A 123 27.00 13.10 -9.82
N ALA A 124 27.29 11.84 -9.53
CA ALA A 124 26.50 11.02 -8.61
C ALA A 124 26.49 11.54 -7.15
N SER A 125 27.36 12.50 -6.80
CA SER A 125 27.35 13.15 -5.48
C SER A 125 26.24 14.19 -5.32
N THR A 126 25.53 14.55 -6.40
CA THR A 126 24.50 15.60 -6.42
C THR A 126 23.08 15.06 -6.25
N TYR A 127 22.89 13.74 -6.22
CA TYR A 127 21.57 13.11 -6.09
C TYR A 127 21.64 11.78 -5.33
N LEU A 128 20.47 11.33 -4.86
CA LEU A 128 20.27 10.03 -4.25
C LEU A 128 19.38 9.18 -5.17
N MET A 129 19.79 7.96 -5.49
CA MET A 129 18.95 7.03 -6.27
C MET A 129 17.96 6.29 -5.38
N VAL A 130 16.69 6.28 -5.80
CA VAL A 130 15.57 5.64 -5.09
C VAL A 130 14.85 4.69 -6.04
N GLY A 131 14.59 3.46 -5.58
CA GLY A 131 13.82 2.46 -6.33
C GLY A 131 12.36 2.40 -5.88
N THR A 132 11.41 2.30 -6.81
CA THR A 132 9.99 2.12 -6.49
C THR A 132 9.26 1.32 -7.55
N THR A 133 8.25 0.54 -7.15
CA THR A 133 7.29 -0.09 -8.07
C THR A 133 6.07 0.81 -8.33
N ARG A 134 5.93 1.89 -7.56
CA ARG A 134 4.77 2.80 -7.57
C ARG A 134 5.19 4.27 -7.71
N PRO A 135 5.68 4.69 -8.89
CA PRO A 135 6.17 6.06 -9.09
C PRO A 135 5.07 7.12 -8.92
N GLU A 136 3.77 6.77 -9.11
CA GLU A 136 2.66 7.70 -8.88
C GLU A 136 2.55 8.17 -7.44
N THR A 137 2.92 7.31 -6.46
CA THR A 137 2.82 7.68 -5.04
C THR A 137 3.94 8.60 -4.58
N MET A 138 5.01 8.78 -5.38
CA MET A 138 6.12 9.67 -5.02
C MET A 138 5.69 11.10 -4.74
N LEU A 139 4.60 11.57 -5.36
CA LEU A 139 4.06 12.91 -5.08
C LEU A 139 3.70 13.11 -3.59
N GLY A 140 3.46 12.03 -2.86
CA GLY A 140 3.18 12.00 -1.42
C GLY A 140 4.37 11.64 -0.55
N ASP A 141 5.59 11.53 -1.09
CA ASP A 141 6.77 11.20 -0.29
C ASP A 141 7.07 12.29 0.74
N THR A 142 7.42 11.85 1.94
CA THR A 142 7.76 12.75 3.05
C THR A 142 9.12 12.44 3.67
N GLY A 143 9.81 11.44 3.16
CA GLY A 143 11.18 11.11 3.53
C GLY A 143 11.81 10.08 2.61
N VAL A 144 13.10 9.87 2.78
CA VAL A 144 13.86 8.75 2.21
C VAL A 144 14.58 8.06 3.35
N ALA A 145 14.42 6.73 3.47
CA ALA A 145 15.10 5.94 4.49
C ALA A 145 16.39 5.33 3.94
N ILE A 146 17.42 5.31 4.76
CA ILE A 146 18.72 4.66 4.53
C ILE A 146 19.06 3.88 5.80
N HIS A 147 19.56 2.66 5.65
CA HIS A 147 20.02 1.88 6.79
C HIS A 147 21.20 2.58 7.47
N PRO A 148 21.22 2.73 8.81
CA PRO A 148 22.29 3.43 9.53
C PRO A 148 23.69 2.84 9.31
N GLU A 149 23.77 1.53 9.00
CA GLU A 149 25.01 0.81 8.72
C GLU A 149 25.37 0.76 7.22
N ASN A 150 24.60 1.42 6.34
CA ASN A 150 24.92 1.48 4.91
C ASN A 150 26.15 2.37 4.67
N GLU A 151 27.33 1.77 4.57
CA GLU A 151 28.61 2.50 4.44
C GLU A 151 28.64 3.45 3.24
N ARG A 152 27.92 3.14 2.16
CA ARG A 152 27.89 3.97 0.95
C ARG A 152 27.04 5.24 1.12
N LEU A 153 25.93 5.14 1.87
CA LEU A 153 24.89 6.18 1.88
C LEU A 153 24.65 6.82 3.25
N LYS A 154 25.14 6.23 4.36
CA LYS A 154 24.90 6.73 5.73
C LYS A 154 25.29 8.19 5.94
N HIS A 155 26.25 8.70 5.17
CA HIS A 155 26.69 10.10 5.24
C HIS A 155 25.62 11.09 4.74
N LEU A 156 24.56 10.61 4.09
CA LEU A 156 23.43 11.41 3.65
C LEU A 156 22.31 11.51 4.70
N ILE A 157 22.34 10.66 5.76
CA ILE A 157 21.36 10.74 6.85
C ILE A 157 21.43 12.10 7.52
N GLY A 158 20.26 12.74 7.70
CA GLY A 158 20.15 14.11 8.23
C GLY A 158 20.20 15.20 7.15
N ARG A 159 20.56 14.87 5.91
CA ARG A 159 20.42 15.77 4.77
C ARG A 159 18.98 15.78 4.24
N LYS A 160 18.72 16.62 3.24
CA LYS A 160 17.45 16.65 2.53
C LYS A 160 17.67 16.39 1.05
N VAL A 161 16.62 15.89 0.40
CA VAL A 161 16.50 15.80 -1.06
C VAL A 161 15.34 16.65 -1.55
N ALA A 162 15.46 17.18 -2.76
CA ALA A 162 14.36 17.84 -3.45
C ALA A 162 13.51 16.75 -4.12
N LEU A 163 12.27 16.60 -3.70
CA LEU A 163 11.34 15.64 -4.28
C LEU A 163 11.04 16.04 -5.74
N PRO A 164 11.36 15.18 -6.71
CA PRO A 164 11.12 15.50 -8.12
C PRO A 164 9.67 15.91 -8.38
N LEU A 165 9.46 16.73 -9.38
CA LEU A 165 8.15 17.21 -9.87
C LEU A 165 7.36 18.11 -8.90
N THR A 166 7.62 18.05 -7.58
CA THR A 166 6.92 18.85 -6.57
C THR A 166 7.75 20.01 -6.03
N GLY A 167 9.06 19.91 -6.06
CA GLY A 167 9.99 20.86 -5.47
C GLY A 167 10.03 20.87 -3.93
N ARG A 168 9.28 19.96 -3.26
CA ARG A 168 9.29 19.81 -1.80
C ARG A 168 10.61 19.24 -1.33
N GLU A 169 11.20 19.81 -0.29
CA GLU A 169 12.34 19.23 0.38
C GLU A 169 11.90 18.21 1.43
N ILE A 170 12.41 16.98 1.35
CA ILE A 170 12.12 15.89 2.28
C ILE A 170 13.40 15.38 2.93
N PRO A 171 13.37 14.98 4.23
CA PRO A 171 14.55 14.53 4.95
C PRO A 171 14.99 13.13 4.52
N VAL A 172 16.28 12.87 4.61
CA VAL A 172 16.88 11.53 4.60
C VAL A 172 17.03 11.07 6.03
N VAL A 173 16.37 9.95 6.38
CA VAL A 173 16.31 9.42 7.74
C VAL A 173 17.03 8.07 7.83
N GLY A 174 17.56 7.76 9.02
CA GLY A 174 18.12 6.44 9.30
C GLY A 174 17.00 5.51 9.79
N ASP A 175 16.81 4.37 9.13
CA ASP A 175 15.85 3.35 9.57
C ASP A 175 16.27 1.97 9.05
N ASP A 176 16.19 0.94 9.91
CA ASP A 176 16.57 -0.44 9.62
C ASP A 176 15.66 -1.11 8.56
N TYR A 177 14.55 -0.47 8.22
CA TYR A 177 13.67 -0.90 7.13
C TYR A 177 14.36 -0.87 5.77
N ALA A 178 15.30 0.04 5.56
CA ALA A 178 16.03 0.19 4.29
C ALA A 178 17.19 -0.84 4.22
N ASP A 179 16.94 -1.98 3.58
CA ASP A 179 17.95 -3.04 3.40
C ASP A 179 19.10 -2.53 2.50
N PRO A 180 20.35 -2.45 3.00
CA PRO A 180 21.49 -1.92 2.25
C PRO A 180 21.88 -2.76 1.05
N GLU A 181 21.52 -4.06 1.04
CA GLU A 181 21.85 -5.01 -0.03
C GLU A 181 20.78 -5.06 -1.12
N LYS A 182 19.62 -4.40 -0.92
CA LYS A 182 18.52 -4.40 -1.89
C LYS A 182 18.44 -3.11 -2.70
N GLY A 183 18.27 -3.26 -4.01
CA GLY A 183 18.03 -2.15 -4.94
C GLY A 183 19.10 -1.09 -4.88
N THR A 184 18.70 0.14 -4.53
CA THR A 184 19.63 1.29 -4.41
C THR A 184 20.22 1.44 -3.01
N GLY A 185 19.70 0.72 -2.01
CA GLY A 185 20.01 0.90 -0.59
C GLY A 185 19.31 2.11 0.05
N ALA A 186 18.44 2.79 -0.71
CA ALA A 186 17.60 3.90 -0.24
C ALA A 186 16.15 3.66 -0.65
N VAL A 187 15.23 3.88 0.27
CA VAL A 187 13.79 3.63 0.09
C VAL A 187 13.01 4.93 0.29
N LYS A 188 12.17 5.30 -0.68
CA LYS A 188 11.23 6.40 -0.51
C LYS A 188 10.21 6.06 0.58
N ILE A 189 9.77 7.03 1.35
CA ILE A 189 8.80 6.85 2.42
C ILE A 189 7.57 7.69 2.15
N THR A 190 6.46 6.99 1.89
CA THR A 190 5.13 7.56 1.59
C THR A 190 4.11 7.07 2.62
N PRO A 191 4.08 7.61 3.83
CA PRO A 191 3.31 7.06 4.96
C PRO A 191 1.80 6.91 4.71
N ALA A 192 1.22 7.70 3.81
CA ALA A 192 -0.20 7.61 3.48
C ALA A 192 -0.56 6.50 2.47
N HIS A 193 0.43 5.85 1.82
CA HIS A 193 0.20 4.95 0.69
C HIS A 193 0.95 3.62 0.77
N ASP A 194 1.59 3.32 1.91
CA ASP A 194 2.25 2.04 2.18
C ASP A 194 2.25 1.74 3.68
N PHE A 195 1.92 0.50 4.06
CA PHE A 195 1.83 0.09 5.46
C PHE A 195 3.19 0.09 6.18
N ASN A 196 4.26 -0.29 5.47
CA ASN A 196 5.59 -0.28 6.06
C ASN A 196 6.11 1.16 6.18
N ASP A 197 5.89 1.98 5.16
CA ASP A 197 6.25 3.40 5.17
C ASP A 197 5.50 4.16 6.27
N TRP A 198 4.27 3.76 6.59
CA TRP A 198 3.52 4.29 7.73
C TRP A 198 4.25 4.06 9.06
N GLU A 199 4.79 2.86 9.27
CA GLU A 199 5.54 2.55 10.49
C GLU A 199 6.88 3.31 10.56
N VAL A 200 7.61 3.42 9.45
CA VAL A 200 8.81 4.28 9.34
C VAL A 200 8.43 5.73 9.60
N GLY A 201 7.34 6.21 8.99
CA GLY A 201 6.85 7.57 9.17
C GLY A 201 6.57 7.92 10.63
N LYS A 202 5.95 7.00 11.38
CA LYS A 202 5.71 7.17 12.83
C LYS A 202 7.02 7.25 13.61
N ARG A 203 7.99 6.34 13.36
CA ARG A 203 9.28 6.33 14.06
C ARG A 203 10.08 7.59 13.77
N ALA A 204 10.12 8.00 12.51
CA ALA A 204 10.87 9.17 12.06
C ALA A 204 10.09 10.49 12.15
N LYS A 205 8.83 10.47 12.64
CA LYS A 205 7.92 11.63 12.74
C LYS A 205 7.76 12.38 11.42
N LEU A 206 7.64 11.65 10.33
CA LEU A 206 7.41 12.22 9.01
C LEU A 206 5.95 12.66 8.84
N ALA A 207 5.73 13.65 7.98
CA ALA A 207 4.38 14.05 7.62
C ALA A 207 3.63 12.93 6.89
N VAL A 208 2.31 12.90 7.05
CA VAL A 208 1.44 11.97 6.35
C VAL A 208 0.65 12.75 5.30
N ILE A 209 0.99 12.57 4.04
CA ILE A 209 0.40 13.30 2.92
C ILE A 209 -0.35 12.31 2.04
N ASN A 210 -1.69 12.34 2.10
CA ASN A 210 -2.53 11.62 1.16
C ASN A 210 -2.62 12.39 -0.16
N ILE A 211 -2.43 11.68 -1.27
CA ILE A 211 -2.50 12.26 -2.63
C ILE A 211 -3.61 11.64 -3.49
N LEU A 212 -4.35 10.66 -2.95
CA LEU A 212 -5.39 9.94 -3.69
C LEU A 212 -6.78 10.24 -3.14
N THR A 213 -7.73 10.30 -4.06
CA THR A 213 -9.17 10.30 -3.75
C THR A 213 -9.65 8.87 -3.45
N PRO A 214 -10.83 8.68 -2.84
CA PRO A 214 -11.38 7.35 -2.56
C PRO A 214 -11.59 6.46 -3.78
N ASP A 215 -11.68 7.03 -4.98
CA ASP A 215 -11.78 6.27 -6.25
C ASP A 215 -10.43 6.08 -6.96
N GLY A 216 -9.32 6.32 -6.25
CA GLY A 216 -7.97 6.03 -6.73
C GLY A 216 -7.45 7.00 -7.78
N ARG A 217 -7.97 8.22 -7.82
CA ARG A 217 -7.44 9.32 -8.64
C ARG A 217 -6.49 10.18 -7.82
N ILE A 218 -5.60 10.87 -8.49
CA ILE A 218 -4.85 11.95 -7.85
C ILE A 218 -5.83 13.05 -7.40
N LEU A 219 -5.61 13.63 -6.22
CA LEU A 219 -6.46 14.68 -5.66
C LEU A 219 -6.84 15.74 -6.69
N VAL A 220 -8.11 16.08 -6.74
CA VAL A 220 -8.69 17.03 -7.72
C VAL A 220 -9.18 18.32 -7.05
N ASP A 221 -9.64 18.22 -5.80
CA ASP A 221 -10.01 19.41 -5.03
C ASP A 221 -8.80 20.32 -4.86
N ALA A 222 -8.98 21.61 -5.16
CA ALA A 222 -7.86 22.55 -5.21
C ALA A 222 -7.23 22.77 -3.84
N GLU A 223 -8.04 22.86 -2.78
CA GLU A 223 -7.55 23.11 -1.42
C GLU A 223 -6.78 21.89 -0.89
N GLU A 224 -7.34 20.69 -1.05
CA GLU A 224 -6.67 19.44 -0.64
C GLU A 224 -5.39 19.20 -1.43
N ALA A 225 -5.43 19.38 -2.76
CA ALA A 225 -4.29 19.18 -3.64
C ALA A 225 -3.16 20.19 -3.39
N ASP A 226 -3.49 21.46 -3.11
CA ASP A 226 -2.52 22.49 -2.77
C ASP A 226 -1.88 22.21 -1.40
N ALA A 227 -2.69 21.82 -0.41
CA ALA A 227 -2.18 21.42 0.91
C ALA A 227 -1.26 20.21 0.84
N ALA A 228 -1.56 19.26 -0.04
CA ALA A 228 -0.72 18.09 -0.29
C ALA A 228 0.49 18.39 -1.19
N GLY A 229 0.58 19.57 -1.81
CA GLY A 229 1.62 19.95 -2.76
C GLY A 229 1.59 19.15 -4.05
N VAL A 230 0.39 18.72 -4.49
CA VAL A 230 0.19 17.98 -5.74
C VAL A 230 0.20 18.94 -6.93
N PRO A 231 1.13 18.76 -7.91
CA PRO A 231 1.19 19.62 -9.07
C PRO A 231 -0.09 19.54 -9.92
N GLN A 232 -0.53 20.67 -10.44
CA GLN A 232 -1.76 20.77 -11.22
C GLN A 232 -1.80 19.83 -12.43
N ALA A 233 -0.65 19.53 -13.01
CA ALA A 233 -0.53 18.65 -14.18
C ALA A 233 -1.02 17.22 -13.95
N TYR A 234 -1.12 16.77 -12.71
CA TYR A 234 -1.51 15.39 -12.36
C TYR A 234 -2.89 15.30 -11.73
N ARG A 235 -3.49 16.41 -11.30
CA ARG A 235 -4.77 16.45 -10.58
C ARG A 235 -5.90 15.78 -11.36
N GLY A 236 -6.68 14.96 -10.69
CA GLY A 236 -7.81 14.23 -11.26
C GLY A 236 -7.47 13.07 -12.19
N MET A 237 -6.18 12.83 -12.46
CA MET A 237 -5.76 11.67 -13.25
C MET A 237 -6.01 10.37 -12.48
N ASP A 238 -6.44 9.32 -13.17
CA ASP A 238 -6.34 7.96 -12.62
C ASP A 238 -4.90 7.66 -12.22
N ARG A 239 -4.68 6.92 -11.12
CA ARG A 239 -3.34 6.65 -10.58
C ARG A 239 -2.40 5.99 -11.57
N PHE A 240 -2.91 5.09 -12.44
CA PHE A 240 -2.08 4.43 -13.45
C PHE A 240 -1.77 5.32 -14.65
N GLU A 241 -2.69 6.21 -15.02
CA GLU A 241 -2.40 7.24 -16.00
C GLU A 241 -1.42 8.29 -15.45
N ALA A 242 -1.55 8.65 -14.18
CA ALA A 242 -0.58 9.51 -13.50
C ALA A 242 0.83 8.84 -13.46
N ARG A 243 0.91 7.52 -13.24
CA ARG A 243 2.16 6.76 -13.32
C ARG A 243 2.86 6.96 -14.65
N LYS A 244 2.14 6.77 -15.76
CA LYS A 244 2.68 6.95 -17.13
C LYS A 244 3.21 8.36 -17.33
N ARG A 245 2.43 9.36 -16.94
CA ARG A 245 2.79 10.77 -17.09
C ARG A 245 3.98 11.16 -16.21
N ILE A 246 4.00 10.75 -14.95
CA ILE A 246 5.11 11.01 -14.01
C ILE A 246 6.42 10.42 -14.53
N VAL A 247 6.40 9.18 -15.01
CA VAL A 247 7.60 8.54 -15.56
C VAL A 247 8.11 9.28 -16.79
N ALA A 248 7.21 9.73 -17.68
CA ALA A 248 7.60 10.53 -18.85
C ALA A 248 8.21 11.88 -18.44
N ASP A 249 7.61 12.58 -17.47
CA ASP A 249 8.10 13.87 -17.00
C ASP A 249 9.45 13.74 -16.26
N LEU A 250 9.65 12.66 -15.50
CA LEU A 250 10.95 12.34 -14.87
C LEU A 250 12.04 12.09 -15.91
N ALA A 251 11.70 11.36 -16.98
CA ALA A 251 12.64 11.13 -18.08
C ALA A 251 13.01 12.44 -18.80
N ALA A 252 12.02 13.30 -19.06
CA ALA A 252 12.22 14.60 -19.71
C ALA A 252 13.11 15.54 -18.87
N GLN A 253 13.06 15.42 -17.52
CA GLN A 253 13.89 16.20 -16.60
C GLN A 253 15.25 15.56 -16.31
N GLY A 254 15.58 14.43 -16.95
CA GLY A 254 16.84 13.74 -16.69
C GLY A 254 16.88 13.03 -15.32
N LEU A 255 15.76 12.82 -14.67
CA LEU A 255 15.67 12.22 -13.32
C LEU A 255 15.31 10.73 -13.31
N LEU A 256 14.90 10.17 -14.45
CA LEU A 256 14.69 8.73 -14.59
C LEU A 256 16.04 8.05 -14.93
N GLU A 257 16.45 7.09 -14.09
CA GLU A 257 17.70 6.34 -14.30
C GLU A 257 17.47 5.07 -15.11
N LYS A 258 16.50 4.24 -14.68
CA LYS A 258 16.17 3.00 -15.35
C LYS A 258 14.77 2.50 -15.01
N ILE A 259 14.24 1.64 -15.88
CA ILE A 259 13.05 0.81 -15.67
C ILE A 259 13.45 -0.63 -15.94
N GLU A 260 13.13 -1.53 -15.03
CA GLU A 260 13.44 -2.96 -15.16
C GLU A 260 12.20 -3.81 -14.84
N PRO A 261 12.04 -4.97 -15.51
CA PRO A 261 11.09 -5.98 -15.07
C PRO A 261 11.33 -6.34 -13.59
N ASN A 262 10.26 -6.40 -12.82
CA ASN A 262 10.31 -6.77 -11.41
C ASN A 262 9.11 -7.64 -11.07
N THR A 263 9.38 -8.88 -10.65
CA THR A 263 8.34 -9.79 -10.23
C THR A 263 7.98 -9.52 -8.77
N HIS A 264 6.73 -9.17 -8.51
CA HIS A 264 6.23 -8.95 -7.15
C HIS A 264 4.74 -9.20 -7.04
N ALA A 265 4.29 -9.48 -5.82
CA ALA A 265 2.88 -9.65 -5.51
C ALA A 265 2.16 -8.29 -5.44
N VAL A 266 1.05 -8.17 -6.14
CA VAL A 266 0.17 -7.00 -6.15
C VAL A 266 -1.16 -7.39 -5.48
N PRO A 267 -1.60 -6.64 -4.44
CA PRO A 267 -2.84 -6.95 -3.76
C PRO A 267 -4.06 -6.56 -4.60
N HIS A 268 -5.01 -7.47 -4.74
CA HIS A 268 -6.30 -7.26 -5.43
C HIS A 268 -7.46 -7.51 -4.48
N ALA A 269 -8.52 -6.74 -4.61
CA ALA A 269 -9.75 -6.98 -3.88
C ALA A 269 -10.50 -8.17 -4.47
N GLN A 270 -10.82 -9.18 -3.65
CA GLN A 270 -11.48 -10.42 -4.08
C GLN A 270 -12.80 -10.18 -4.84
N ARG A 271 -13.56 -9.17 -4.45
CA ARG A 271 -14.88 -8.89 -5.04
C ARG A 271 -14.83 -7.91 -6.20
N GLY A 272 -13.98 -6.89 -6.12
CA GLY A 272 -13.90 -5.80 -7.09
C GLY A 272 -12.84 -6.01 -8.18
N ASP A 273 -11.97 -6.99 -8.00
CA ASP A 273 -10.83 -7.27 -8.88
C ASP A 273 -9.86 -6.07 -9.04
N ALA A 274 -10.13 -4.99 -8.32
CA ALA A 274 -9.30 -3.78 -8.36
C ALA A 274 -8.01 -3.98 -7.57
N VAL A 275 -6.94 -3.37 -8.02
CA VAL A 275 -5.72 -3.24 -7.22
C VAL A 275 -6.04 -2.45 -5.97
N VAL A 276 -5.76 -3.05 -4.82
CA VAL A 276 -5.99 -2.46 -3.49
C VAL A 276 -5.02 -1.31 -3.25
N GLU A 277 -5.53 -0.23 -2.67
CA GLU A 277 -4.72 0.91 -2.22
C GLU A 277 -4.65 0.92 -0.68
N PRO A 278 -3.45 1.03 -0.08
CA PRO A 278 -3.36 1.51 1.29
C PRO A 278 -3.94 2.93 1.37
N PHE A 279 -5.00 3.11 2.14
CA PHE A 279 -5.74 4.37 2.19
C PHE A 279 -6.02 4.81 3.62
N LEU A 280 -5.70 6.05 3.93
CA LEU A 280 -5.87 6.61 5.27
C LEU A 280 -7.29 7.14 5.45
N THR A 281 -8.08 6.47 6.29
CA THR A 281 -9.47 6.83 6.54
C THR A 281 -9.92 6.49 7.94
N ASP A 282 -10.96 7.16 8.42
CA ASP A 282 -11.64 6.86 9.67
C ASP A 282 -12.45 5.58 9.51
N GLN A 283 -12.19 4.60 10.38
CA GLN A 283 -12.87 3.31 10.38
C GLN A 283 -13.22 2.87 11.80
N TRP A 284 -14.15 1.93 11.94
CA TRP A 284 -14.48 1.28 13.18
C TRP A 284 -13.64 0.02 13.35
N TYR A 285 -13.03 -0.11 14.53
CA TYR A 285 -12.18 -1.23 14.90
C TYR A 285 -12.67 -1.95 16.14
N VAL A 286 -12.47 -3.28 16.15
CA VAL A 286 -12.61 -4.11 17.35
C VAL A 286 -11.23 -4.39 17.92
N ASP A 287 -11.05 -4.22 19.24
CA ASP A 287 -9.87 -4.68 19.98
C ASP A 287 -9.89 -6.21 20.08
N ALA A 288 -9.51 -6.84 18.97
CA ALA A 288 -9.49 -8.30 18.86
C ALA A 288 -8.43 -8.92 19.79
N ALA A 289 -7.34 -8.22 20.08
CA ALA A 289 -6.28 -8.71 20.97
C ALA A 289 -6.80 -8.90 22.41
N THR A 290 -7.59 -7.95 22.91
CA THR A 290 -8.22 -8.10 24.24
C THR A 290 -9.26 -9.22 24.25
N LEU A 291 -10.05 -9.38 23.18
CA LEU A 291 -11.03 -10.46 23.08
C LEU A 291 -10.37 -11.84 22.89
N ALA A 292 -9.19 -11.92 22.31
CA ALA A 292 -8.47 -13.18 22.12
C ALA A 292 -7.92 -13.77 23.43
N LYS A 293 -7.62 -12.95 24.45
CA LYS A 293 -7.03 -13.40 25.72
C LYS A 293 -7.83 -14.54 26.39
N PRO A 294 -9.13 -14.41 26.67
CA PRO A 294 -9.89 -15.51 27.29
C PRO A 294 -10.03 -16.73 26.38
N ALA A 295 -10.00 -16.55 25.05
CA ALA A 295 -10.05 -17.65 24.09
C ALA A 295 -8.75 -18.48 24.11
N LEU A 296 -7.58 -17.82 24.14
CA LEU A 296 -6.28 -18.46 24.31
C LEU A 296 -6.19 -19.22 25.65
N GLU A 297 -6.64 -18.60 26.73
CA GLU A 297 -6.71 -19.19 28.07
C GLU A 297 -7.56 -20.46 28.10
N ALA A 298 -8.71 -20.47 27.43
CA ALA A 298 -9.60 -21.62 27.38
C ALA A 298 -8.93 -22.85 26.75
N VAL A 299 -8.12 -22.65 25.71
CA VAL A 299 -7.36 -23.74 25.08
C VAL A 299 -6.17 -24.16 25.94
N ARG A 300 -5.41 -23.23 26.48
CA ARG A 300 -4.28 -23.53 27.39
C ARG A 300 -4.72 -24.30 28.65
N ALA A 301 -5.87 -23.95 29.19
CA ALA A 301 -6.45 -24.64 30.35
C ALA A 301 -7.16 -25.96 29.97
N GLY A 302 -7.14 -26.39 28.73
CA GLY A 302 -7.79 -27.63 28.27
C GLY A 302 -9.31 -27.61 28.29
N LYS A 303 -9.96 -26.42 28.49
CA LYS A 303 -11.42 -26.23 28.44
C LYS A 303 -11.95 -26.42 27.02
N THR A 304 -11.14 -26.07 26.02
CA THR A 304 -11.38 -26.31 24.59
C THR A 304 -10.20 -27.08 24.03
N ARG A 305 -10.45 -28.12 23.23
CA ARG A 305 -9.40 -28.97 22.64
C ARG A 305 -9.57 -29.04 21.14
N PHE A 306 -8.45 -29.08 20.42
CA PHE A 306 -8.41 -29.36 18.97
C PHE A 306 -8.23 -30.85 18.73
N VAL A 307 -8.97 -31.37 17.74
CA VAL A 307 -8.83 -32.76 17.28
C VAL A 307 -8.71 -32.74 15.76
N PRO A 308 -7.56 -33.11 15.21
CA PRO A 308 -6.27 -33.44 15.84
C PRO A 308 -5.59 -32.25 16.56
N GLU A 309 -4.81 -32.53 17.58
CA GLU A 309 -4.13 -31.53 18.41
C GLU A 309 -3.19 -30.60 17.65
N LYS A 310 -2.62 -31.08 16.51
CA LYS A 310 -1.71 -30.28 15.66
C LYS A 310 -2.28 -28.92 15.23
N TYR A 311 -3.60 -28.78 15.12
CA TYR A 311 -4.24 -27.52 14.72
C TYR A 311 -4.27 -26.46 15.84
N ALA A 312 -3.92 -26.83 17.08
CA ALA A 312 -3.77 -25.86 18.16
C ALA A 312 -2.61 -24.86 17.87
N ALA A 313 -1.56 -25.30 17.19
CA ALA A 313 -0.44 -24.42 16.82
C ALA A 313 -0.89 -23.27 15.88
N ASP A 314 -1.75 -23.59 14.90
CA ASP A 314 -2.31 -22.56 14.00
C ASP A 314 -3.22 -21.60 14.75
N TYR A 315 -4.05 -22.12 15.66
CA TYR A 315 -4.92 -21.29 16.49
C TYR A 315 -4.11 -20.31 17.36
N PHE A 316 -3.06 -20.77 18.03
CA PHE A 316 -2.21 -19.88 18.84
C PHE A 316 -1.50 -18.86 17.97
N ARG A 317 -0.92 -19.27 16.85
CA ARG A 317 -0.25 -18.34 15.91
C ARG A 317 -1.17 -17.21 15.47
N TRP A 318 -2.43 -17.50 15.14
CA TRP A 318 -3.40 -16.50 14.72
C TRP A 318 -3.81 -15.57 15.87
N LEU A 319 -4.20 -16.10 17.01
CA LEU A 319 -4.75 -15.29 18.10
C LEU A 319 -3.70 -14.53 18.92
N GLU A 320 -2.47 -15.05 19.01
CA GLU A 320 -1.37 -14.34 19.68
C GLU A 320 -0.87 -13.12 18.89
N ASN A 321 -1.04 -13.15 17.56
CA ASN A 321 -0.62 -12.08 16.67
C ASN A 321 -1.81 -11.31 16.07
N ILE A 322 -3.00 -11.47 16.63
CA ILE A 322 -4.21 -10.87 16.05
C ILE A 322 -4.17 -9.34 16.11
N GLN A 323 -4.45 -8.73 14.98
CA GLN A 323 -4.50 -7.28 14.84
C GLN A 323 -5.91 -6.74 15.10
N PRO A 324 -6.06 -5.45 15.42
CA PRO A 324 -7.38 -4.82 15.50
C PRO A 324 -8.17 -5.04 14.22
N TRP A 325 -9.40 -5.52 14.34
CA TRP A 325 -10.24 -5.84 13.20
C TRP A 325 -11.04 -4.64 12.73
N CYS A 326 -10.80 -4.19 11.50
CA CYS A 326 -11.63 -3.18 10.84
C CYS A 326 -12.99 -3.81 10.45
N ILE A 327 -14.06 -3.38 11.10
CA ILE A 327 -15.42 -3.93 10.92
C ILE A 327 -16.31 -3.11 9.97
N SER A 328 -15.95 -1.87 9.70
CA SER A 328 -16.75 -1.02 8.82
C SER A 328 -16.53 -1.35 7.33
N ARG A 329 -17.61 -1.24 6.57
CA ARG A 329 -17.65 -1.35 5.11
C ARG A 329 -18.52 -0.25 4.57
N GLN A 330 -18.10 0.41 3.48
CA GLN A 330 -18.83 1.50 2.83
C GLN A 330 -19.68 0.98 1.65
N LEU A 331 -20.31 -0.18 1.85
CA LEU A 331 -21.21 -0.77 0.86
C LEU A 331 -22.66 -0.37 1.15
N TRP A 332 -23.28 0.27 0.18
CA TRP A 332 -24.64 0.80 0.27
C TRP A 332 -25.59 0.08 -0.68
#